data_055a53784e541b40f18094bb37eb0bf5
#
_entry.id   055a53784e541b40f18094bb37eb0bf5
#
_cell.length_a   1.000
_cell.length_b   1.000
_cell.length_c   1.000
_cell.angle_alpha   90.00
_cell.angle_beta   90.00
_cell.angle_gamma   90.00
#
_symmetry.space_group_name_H-M   'P 1'
#
loop_
_entity.id
_entity.type
_entity.pdbx_description
1 polymer ?
#
loop_
_entity_poly.entity_id
_entity_poly.type
_entity_poly.pdbx_seq_one_letter_code
_entity_poly.pdbx_strand_id
1 'polypeptide(L)'
;MCDYCMPLEPYDRKYHQDHSIKHLSYHAYLRQLTPKTSSAAAAALPPLVEPDYRVKVPCPTGGHSNWPAGICTACQPSAITLQSQPFRMVDHLEIASTGIIDGFLKAWRTTGMQRFGWLIGRYEPYDEVPMGVKAVVEAIHEPPQEGELDGLSLGLPWEDEARVRTLAAYASTPLTIVGYIFTDLDPTPEDRTKNVYKRHPDSFFLSSLEVLFASHLQSQYTTPSRSSPSGYFASRLVTAVLTATKDGAVDIAAYQVSEQAVGMVQADMIEASVSPGIMRVKEDSRGEDGGKLRYVPDVFFRYRNEYGIEVKKSAKPAFPVEYLLVNVRPLSFFFPAPNKLPILNRSRMAFHKIHLLHSVHTTFRSRIVRASKISRSSRSCVRSTNSPLQTYKPVRKMPILTAA
;
A
#
# COMPACT_ATOMS: atom_id res chain seq x y z
N MET A 1 -3.59 -10.68 41.41
CA MET A 1 -2.81 -9.57 40.83
C MET A 1 -3.54 -8.28 41.16
N CYS A 2 -2.83 -7.27 41.66
CA CYS A 2 -3.45 -5.97 41.89
C CYS A 2 -3.44 -5.17 40.58
N ASP A 3 -4.27 -4.10 40.47
CA ASP A 3 -4.39 -3.28 39.26
C ASP A 3 -3.05 -2.67 38.81
N TYR A 4 -2.10 -2.47 39.73
CA TYR A 4 -0.74 -1.99 39.42
C TYR A 4 0.18 -3.06 38.82
N CYS A 5 -0.14 -4.34 38.99
CA CYS A 5 0.67 -5.46 38.51
C CYS A 5 0.12 -6.06 37.21
N MET A 6 -1.06 -5.62 36.75
CA MET A 6 -1.62 -6.06 35.50
C MET A 6 -0.94 -5.33 34.34
N PRO A 7 -0.51 -6.03 33.27
CA PRO A 7 0.00 -5.37 32.10
C PRO A 7 -1.08 -4.49 31.45
N LEU A 8 -0.69 -3.31 30.99
CA LEU A 8 -1.58 -2.39 30.30
C LEU A 8 -2.18 -3.07 29.06
N GLU A 9 -3.46 -2.76 28.80
CA GLU A 9 -4.09 -3.23 27.56
C GLU A 9 -3.41 -2.57 26.34
N PRO A 10 -3.20 -3.33 25.24
CA PRO A 10 -2.48 -2.82 24.07
C PRO A 10 -3.20 -1.67 23.33
N TYR A 11 -4.40 -1.32 23.77
CA TYR A 11 -5.21 -0.20 23.26
C TYR A 11 -5.45 0.88 24.33
N ASP A 12 -4.65 0.93 25.41
CA ASP A 12 -4.74 1.95 26.44
C ASP A 12 -4.48 3.35 25.87
N ARG A 13 -5.46 4.25 26.04
CA ARG A 13 -5.42 5.58 25.42
C ARG A 13 -4.33 6.47 26.04
N LYS A 14 -4.07 6.35 27.34
CA LYS A 14 -3.08 7.16 28.03
C LYS A 14 -1.68 6.75 27.54
N TYR A 15 -1.40 5.47 27.49
CA TYR A 15 -0.15 4.96 26.95
C TYR A 15 0.11 5.44 25.52
N HIS A 16 -0.92 5.38 24.66
CA HIS A 16 -0.81 5.85 23.27
C HIS A 16 -0.56 7.35 23.15
N GLN A 17 -1.18 8.17 24.02
CA GLN A 17 -0.93 9.60 24.07
C GLN A 17 0.48 9.94 24.55
N ASP A 18 0.93 9.31 25.63
CA ASP A 18 2.26 9.52 26.23
C ASP A 18 3.38 9.16 25.25
N HIS A 19 3.16 8.14 24.38
CA HIS A 19 4.12 7.68 23.37
C HIS A 19 3.85 8.23 21.96
N SER A 20 2.94 9.19 21.81
CA SER A 20 2.57 9.81 20.53
C SER A 20 2.16 8.78 19.44
N ILE A 21 1.48 7.71 19.85
CA ILE A 21 0.98 6.66 18.96
C ILE A 21 -0.41 7.06 18.46
N LYS A 22 -0.54 7.40 17.17
CA LYS A 22 -1.79 7.89 16.56
C LYS A 22 -2.75 6.78 16.11
N HIS A 23 -2.23 5.62 15.71
CA HIS A 23 -3.01 4.48 15.24
C HIS A 23 -2.71 3.25 16.09
N LEU A 24 -3.73 2.46 16.38
CA LEU A 24 -3.54 1.13 16.96
C LEU A 24 -2.82 0.23 15.94
N SER A 25 -2.03 -0.73 16.42
CA SER A 25 -1.62 -1.84 15.57
C SER A 25 -2.84 -2.73 15.26
N TYR A 26 -2.79 -3.47 14.16
CA TYR A 26 -3.86 -4.40 13.79
C TYR A 26 -4.22 -5.39 14.91
N HIS A 27 -3.22 -5.98 15.55
CA HIS A 27 -3.46 -6.97 16.62
C HIS A 27 -4.03 -6.34 17.90
N ALA A 28 -3.63 -5.12 18.24
CA ALA A 28 -4.21 -4.36 19.35
C ALA A 28 -5.68 -4.01 19.08
N TYR A 29 -5.99 -3.57 17.85
CA TYR A 29 -7.34 -3.29 17.40
C TYR A 29 -8.23 -4.55 17.43
N LEU A 30 -7.73 -5.66 16.91
CA LEU A 30 -8.43 -6.95 16.96
C LEU A 30 -8.73 -7.36 18.42
N ARG A 31 -7.76 -7.21 19.31
CA ARG A 31 -7.95 -7.51 20.74
C ARG A 31 -8.99 -6.60 21.41
N GLN A 32 -9.05 -5.33 21.00
CA GLN A 32 -10.07 -4.38 21.47
C GLN A 32 -11.49 -4.81 21.05
N LEU A 33 -11.64 -5.33 19.83
CA LEU A 33 -12.92 -5.79 19.30
C LEU A 33 -13.36 -7.14 19.86
N THR A 34 -12.42 -7.97 20.32
CA THR A 34 -12.71 -9.31 20.81
C THR A 34 -13.23 -9.24 22.25
N PRO A 35 -14.43 -9.77 22.55
CA PRO A 35 -15.00 -9.75 23.90
C PRO A 35 -14.11 -10.49 24.90
N LYS A 36 -13.98 -9.94 26.11
CA LYS A 36 -13.20 -10.59 27.21
C LYS A 36 -13.95 -11.75 27.88
N THR A 37 -15.24 -11.90 27.62
CA THR A 37 -16.10 -12.91 28.24
C THR A 37 -15.94 -14.27 27.57
N SER A 38 -15.67 -15.28 28.38
CA SER A 38 -15.50 -16.68 27.97
C SER A 38 -16.79 -17.43 27.60
N SER A 39 -17.93 -16.73 27.38
CA SER A 39 -19.15 -17.42 26.98
C SER A 39 -19.02 -17.89 25.51
N ALA A 40 -19.32 -19.17 25.29
CA ALA A 40 -19.26 -19.79 23.96
C ALA A 40 -20.11 -19.05 22.90
N ALA A 41 -21.14 -18.32 23.31
CA ALA A 41 -21.97 -17.51 22.44
C ALA A 41 -21.25 -16.23 21.90
N ALA A 42 -20.31 -15.67 22.68
CA ALA A 42 -19.56 -14.49 22.26
C ALA A 42 -18.41 -14.82 21.29
N ALA A 43 -18.01 -16.08 21.20
CA ALA A 43 -16.94 -16.55 20.31
C ALA A 43 -17.44 -16.86 18.88
N ALA A 44 -18.74 -16.74 18.62
CA ALA A 44 -19.36 -17.29 17.40
C ALA A 44 -19.21 -16.43 16.14
N LEU A 45 -18.98 -15.12 16.25
CA LEU A 45 -18.89 -14.23 15.08
C LEU A 45 -17.54 -13.53 15.00
N PRO A 46 -16.89 -13.55 13.84
CA PRO A 46 -15.66 -12.79 13.60
C PRO A 46 -15.94 -11.28 13.78
N PRO A 47 -15.07 -10.54 14.53
CA PRO A 47 -15.29 -9.13 14.80
C PRO A 47 -14.91 -8.20 13.64
N LEU A 48 -14.23 -8.73 12.60
CA LEU A 48 -13.75 -7.95 11.48
C LEU A 48 -14.66 -8.13 10.26
N VAL A 49 -15.17 -7.02 9.76
CA VAL A 49 -15.99 -6.98 8.53
C VAL A 49 -15.38 -5.96 7.58
N GLU A 50 -15.09 -6.39 6.36
CA GLU A 50 -14.61 -5.50 5.31
C GLU A 50 -15.76 -4.59 4.82
N PRO A 51 -15.47 -3.30 4.54
CA PRO A 51 -16.47 -2.42 3.93
C PRO A 51 -16.84 -2.91 2.52
N ASP A 52 -18.11 -3.23 2.29
CA ASP A 52 -18.64 -3.53 0.96
C ASP A 52 -19.68 -2.48 0.57
N TYR A 53 -19.37 -1.70 -0.43
CA TYR A 53 -20.21 -0.61 -0.95
C TYR A 53 -20.88 -0.96 -2.28
N ARG A 54 -20.87 -2.21 -2.68
CA ARG A 54 -21.57 -2.70 -3.87
C ARG A 54 -23.05 -2.93 -3.58
N VAL A 55 -23.87 -2.82 -4.63
CA VAL A 55 -25.28 -3.22 -4.54
C VAL A 55 -25.35 -4.72 -4.28
N LYS A 56 -26.13 -5.12 -3.29
CA LYS A 56 -26.32 -6.53 -2.92
C LYS A 56 -27.13 -7.27 -3.99
N VAL A 57 -26.55 -8.30 -4.56
CA VAL A 57 -27.18 -9.16 -5.58
C VAL A 57 -26.97 -10.63 -5.20
N PRO A 58 -28.03 -11.44 -5.11
CA PRO A 58 -29.45 -11.14 -5.32
C PRO A 58 -30.03 -10.24 -4.21
N CYS A 59 -31.21 -9.66 -4.47
CA CYS A 59 -31.90 -8.83 -3.49
C CYS A 59 -32.19 -9.64 -2.22
N PRO A 60 -31.78 -9.17 -1.01
CA PRO A 60 -32.01 -9.89 0.24
C PRO A 60 -33.49 -10.12 0.57
N THR A 61 -34.40 -9.27 0.08
CA THR A 61 -35.85 -9.36 0.30
C THR A 61 -36.56 -10.11 -0.82
N GLY A 62 -35.89 -10.37 -1.96
CA GLY A 62 -36.51 -11.04 -3.10
C GLY A 62 -37.64 -10.28 -3.80
N GLY A 63 -37.87 -9.01 -3.44
CA GLY A 63 -39.05 -8.25 -3.87
C GLY A 63 -38.98 -7.64 -5.28
N HIS A 64 -37.84 -7.75 -5.97
CA HIS A 64 -37.64 -7.18 -7.31
C HIS A 64 -36.56 -7.95 -8.09
N SER A 65 -36.50 -7.67 -9.40
CA SER A 65 -35.44 -8.20 -10.25
C SER A 65 -34.03 -7.73 -9.79
N ASN A 66 -33.02 -8.50 -10.14
CA ASN A 66 -31.63 -8.16 -9.78
C ASN A 66 -31.20 -6.84 -10.39
N TRP A 67 -30.26 -6.15 -9.70
CA TRP A 67 -29.56 -4.99 -10.25
C TRP A 67 -28.96 -5.33 -11.63
N PRO A 68 -29.12 -4.49 -12.67
CA PRO A 68 -29.57 -3.08 -12.64
C PRO A 68 -31.09 -2.89 -12.85
N ALA A 69 -31.85 -3.92 -13.15
CA ALA A 69 -33.25 -3.80 -13.48
C ALA A 69 -34.14 -3.35 -12.28
N GLY A 70 -33.68 -3.63 -11.05
CA GLY A 70 -34.33 -3.19 -9.82
C GLY A 70 -33.36 -2.91 -8.69
N ILE A 71 -33.74 -2.02 -7.77
CA ILE A 71 -33.01 -1.71 -6.54
C ILE A 71 -33.98 -1.25 -5.46
N CYS A 72 -33.77 -1.68 -4.22
CA CYS A 72 -34.49 -1.23 -3.05
C CYS A 72 -33.55 -0.84 -1.91
N THR A 73 -34.07 -0.29 -0.84
CA THR A 73 -33.26 0.14 0.32
C THR A 73 -32.47 -0.97 0.98
N ALA A 74 -32.93 -2.23 0.89
CA ALA A 74 -32.21 -3.38 1.42
C ALA A 74 -31.00 -3.80 0.55
N CYS A 75 -31.03 -3.48 -0.75
CA CYS A 75 -29.93 -3.77 -1.69
C CYS A 75 -28.91 -2.65 -1.75
N GLN A 76 -29.33 -1.41 -1.50
CA GLN A 76 -28.44 -0.24 -1.55
C GLN A 76 -27.39 -0.31 -0.45
N PRO A 77 -26.13 0.04 -0.73
CA PRO A 77 -25.16 0.31 0.31
C PRO A 77 -25.60 1.54 1.12
N SER A 78 -25.33 1.52 2.42
CA SER A 78 -25.61 2.66 3.29
C SER A 78 -24.72 3.86 2.98
N ALA A 79 -25.17 5.07 3.36
CA ALA A 79 -24.37 6.28 3.26
C ALA A 79 -23.01 6.14 3.96
N ILE A 80 -21.96 6.62 3.34
CA ILE A 80 -20.57 6.50 3.80
C ILE A 80 -20.17 7.79 4.51
N THR A 81 -19.56 7.66 5.67
CA THR A 81 -18.87 8.78 6.31
C THR A 81 -17.39 8.46 6.37
N LEU A 82 -16.59 9.24 5.62
CA LEU A 82 -15.15 9.11 5.61
C LEU A 82 -14.58 9.58 6.95
N GLN A 83 -13.72 8.77 7.51
CA GLN A 83 -13.02 9.04 8.76
C GLN A 83 -11.65 8.38 8.77
N SER A 84 -10.74 8.93 9.57
CA SER A 84 -9.41 8.32 9.74
C SER A 84 -9.56 6.89 10.26
N GLN A 85 -8.87 5.94 9.64
CA GLN A 85 -8.85 4.56 10.09
C GLN A 85 -8.17 4.46 11.46
N PRO A 86 -8.78 3.79 12.46
CA PRO A 86 -8.24 3.75 13.82
C PRO A 86 -7.03 2.84 13.99
N PHE A 87 -6.77 1.97 13.03
CA PHE A 87 -5.67 1.00 13.07
C PHE A 87 -4.86 1.03 11.77
N ARG A 88 -3.70 0.40 11.80
CA ARG A 88 -2.88 0.12 10.62
C ARG A 88 -2.40 -1.34 10.63
N MET A 89 -2.23 -1.91 9.46
CA MET A 89 -1.81 -3.31 9.30
C MET A 89 -0.30 -3.48 9.47
N VAL A 90 0.47 -2.44 9.15
CA VAL A 90 1.92 -2.37 9.34
C VAL A 90 2.26 -1.06 10.02
N ASP A 91 2.99 -1.13 11.14
CA ASP A 91 3.32 0.03 11.96
C ASP A 91 4.59 0.73 11.49
N HIS A 92 5.53 -0.03 10.94
CA HIS A 92 6.84 0.45 10.58
C HIS A 92 7.38 -0.24 9.32
N LEU A 93 8.06 0.52 8.46
CA LEU A 93 8.79 0.03 7.30
C LEU A 93 10.28 0.17 7.56
N GLU A 94 10.99 -0.94 7.56
CA GLU A 94 12.44 -1.01 7.77
C GLU A 94 13.13 -1.53 6.50
N ILE A 95 14.23 -0.89 6.13
CA ILE A 95 15.09 -1.36 5.03
C ILE A 95 16.33 -2.01 5.67
N ALA A 96 16.56 -3.28 5.39
CA ALA A 96 17.64 -4.06 6.03
C ALA A 96 19.05 -3.51 5.77
N SER A 97 19.24 -2.78 4.66
CA SER A 97 20.53 -2.17 4.33
C SER A 97 20.33 -0.93 3.45
N THR A 98 21.07 0.14 3.73
CA THR A 98 21.12 1.35 2.89
C THR A 98 21.54 1.06 1.45
N GLY A 99 22.38 0.04 1.24
CA GLY A 99 22.81 -0.39 -0.09
C GLY A 99 21.68 -0.85 -1.00
N ILE A 100 20.52 -1.27 -0.45
CA ILE A 100 19.34 -1.64 -1.22
C ILE A 100 18.75 -0.38 -1.88
N ILE A 101 18.60 0.70 -1.12
CA ILE A 101 18.08 1.98 -1.62
C ILE A 101 19.09 2.65 -2.55
N ASP A 102 20.39 2.63 -2.22
CA ASP A 102 21.41 3.17 -3.10
C ASP A 102 21.46 2.45 -4.44
N GLY A 103 21.29 1.12 -4.44
CA GLY A 103 21.17 0.32 -5.65
C GLY A 103 19.97 0.69 -6.49
N PHE A 104 18.82 0.91 -5.87
CA PHE A 104 17.58 1.32 -6.53
C PHE A 104 17.68 2.75 -7.09
N LEU A 105 18.22 3.70 -6.32
CA LEU A 105 18.43 5.09 -6.75
C LEU A 105 19.50 5.25 -7.82
N LYS A 106 20.38 4.27 -8.02
CA LYS A 106 21.45 4.36 -9.01
C LYS A 106 20.93 4.61 -10.43
N ALA A 107 19.83 3.95 -10.82
CA ALA A 107 19.22 4.15 -12.12
C ALA A 107 18.66 5.57 -12.27
N TRP A 108 17.92 6.05 -11.26
CA TRP A 108 17.40 7.42 -11.25
C TRP A 108 18.54 8.47 -11.28
N ARG A 109 19.58 8.32 -10.46
CA ARG A 109 20.74 9.24 -10.45
C ARG A 109 21.44 9.33 -11.80
N THR A 110 21.39 8.26 -12.59
CA THR A 110 22.06 8.18 -13.91
C THR A 110 21.18 8.73 -15.02
N THR A 111 19.88 8.47 -14.98
CA THR A 111 18.96 8.77 -16.09
C THR A 111 17.99 9.92 -15.81
N GLY A 112 17.74 10.26 -14.55
CA GLY A 112 16.66 11.15 -14.11
C GLY A 112 15.25 10.54 -14.23
N MET A 113 15.13 9.33 -14.77
CA MET A 113 13.85 8.67 -14.99
C MET A 113 13.29 8.09 -13.69
N GLN A 114 11.98 8.25 -13.45
CA GLN A 114 11.32 7.66 -12.29
C GLN A 114 11.35 6.14 -12.35
N ARG A 115 11.39 5.51 -11.19
CA ARG A 115 11.54 4.05 -11.04
C ARG A 115 10.51 3.47 -10.10
N PHE A 116 10.13 2.22 -10.36
CA PHE A 116 9.25 1.40 -9.53
C PHE A 116 9.94 0.09 -9.15
N GLY A 117 9.70 -0.40 -7.94
CA GLY A 117 10.19 -1.69 -7.49
C GLY A 117 9.25 -2.35 -6.49
N TRP A 118 9.17 -3.69 -6.55
CA TRP A 118 8.50 -4.49 -5.53
C TRP A 118 9.42 -4.67 -4.34
N LEU A 119 8.92 -4.42 -3.14
CA LEU A 119 9.62 -4.65 -1.88
C LEU A 119 9.46 -6.10 -1.47
N ILE A 120 10.58 -6.82 -1.41
CA ILE A 120 10.64 -8.22 -1.03
C ILE A 120 11.27 -8.29 0.36
N GLY A 121 10.57 -8.95 1.30
CA GLY A 121 10.98 -8.97 2.68
C GLY A 121 10.09 -9.87 3.51
N ARG A 122 10.02 -9.57 4.81
CA ARG A 122 9.21 -10.30 5.79
C ARG A 122 8.57 -9.37 6.79
N TYR A 123 7.57 -9.88 7.51
CA TYR A 123 6.95 -9.16 8.62
C TYR A 123 7.51 -9.68 9.93
N GLU A 124 7.83 -8.76 10.84
CA GLU A 124 8.37 -9.01 12.17
C GLU A 124 7.59 -8.24 13.25
N PRO A 125 7.65 -8.67 14.52
CA PRO A 125 7.15 -7.86 15.63
C PRO A 125 7.87 -6.50 15.69
N TYR A 126 7.13 -5.46 16.10
CA TYR A 126 7.64 -4.10 16.30
C TYR A 126 7.34 -3.63 17.72
N ASP A 127 8.38 -3.61 18.58
CA ASP A 127 8.23 -3.44 20.02
C ASP A 127 7.92 -1.99 20.46
N GLU A 128 8.12 -0.99 19.58
CA GLU A 128 7.79 0.41 19.90
C GLU A 128 6.29 0.70 19.94
N VAL A 129 5.47 -0.19 19.38
CA VAL A 129 4.02 -0.09 19.39
C VAL A 129 3.45 -1.37 20.00
N PRO A 130 2.51 -1.30 20.96
CA PRO A 130 1.90 -2.50 21.55
C PRO A 130 1.33 -3.43 20.47
N MET A 131 1.81 -4.68 20.44
CA MET A 131 1.46 -5.69 19.43
C MET A 131 1.73 -5.23 17.98
N GLY A 132 2.72 -4.37 17.79
CA GLY A 132 3.09 -3.79 16.50
C GLY A 132 3.66 -4.80 15.51
N VAL A 133 3.57 -4.45 14.24
CA VAL A 133 4.13 -5.21 13.11
C VAL A 133 5.00 -4.28 12.27
N LYS A 134 6.22 -4.72 11.96
CA LYS A 134 7.07 -4.04 10.97
C LYS A 134 7.26 -4.88 9.71
N ALA A 135 7.41 -4.22 8.58
CA ALA A 135 7.84 -4.82 7.34
C ALA A 135 9.33 -4.56 7.16
N VAL A 136 10.13 -5.62 7.07
CA VAL A 136 11.59 -5.55 6.84
C VAL A 136 11.87 -5.90 5.40
N VAL A 137 12.41 -4.95 4.64
CA VAL A 137 12.75 -5.09 3.22
C VAL A 137 14.18 -5.59 3.08
N GLU A 138 14.36 -6.72 2.41
CA GLU A 138 15.67 -7.33 2.15
C GLU A 138 16.10 -7.22 0.68
N ALA A 139 15.17 -6.99 -0.24
CA ALA A 139 15.48 -6.78 -1.64
C ALA A 139 14.41 -5.91 -2.32
N ILE A 140 14.80 -5.23 -3.39
CA ILE A 140 13.90 -4.56 -4.32
C ILE A 140 13.99 -5.27 -5.67
N HIS A 141 12.86 -5.67 -6.22
CA HIS A 141 12.75 -6.23 -7.56
C HIS A 141 12.12 -5.21 -8.50
N GLU A 142 12.87 -4.79 -9.50
CA GLU A 142 12.39 -3.89 -10.54
C GLU A 142 11.77 -4.71 -11.68
N PRO A 143 10.43 -4.63 -11.90
CA PRO A 143 9.81 -5.27 -13.07
C PRO A 143 10.14 -4.52 -14.35
N PRO A 144 9.85 -5.08 -15.54
CA PRO A 144 9.89 -4.34 -16.79
C PRO A 144 9.03 -3.08 -16.71
N GLN A 145 9.61 -1.92 -16.98
CA GLN A 145 9.00 -0.62 -16.81
C GLN A 145 9.61 0.41 -17.77
N GLU A 146 8.81 1.41 -18.14
CA GLU A 146 9.26 2.58 -18.89
C GLU A 146 9.16 3.79 -17.96
N GLY A 147 10.30 4.35 -17.55
CA GLY A 147 10.36 5.56 -16.72
C GLY A 147 10.39 6.80 -17.58
N GLU A 148 9.77 7.87 -17.09
CA GLU A 148 9.80 9.22 -17.62
C GLU A 148 10.35 10.17 -16.55
N LEU A 149 10.57 11.45 -16.86
CA LEU A 149 11.06 12.42 -15.90
C LEU A 149 10.05 12.68 -14.77
N ASP A 150 8.78 12.73 -15.10
CA ASP A 150 7.65 13.05 -14.23
C ASP A 150 6.64 11.90 -14.07
N GLY A 151 6.98 10.72 -14.58
CA GLY A 151 6.08 9.59 -14.54
C GLY A 151 6.74 8.25 -14.84
N LEU A 152 5.93 7.20 -14.81
CA LEU A 152 6.35 5.87 -15.22
C LEU A 152 5.18 5.01 -15.69
N SER A 153 5.45 4.06 -16.57
CA SER A 153 4.49 3.08 -17.08
C SER A 153 4.91 1.67 -16.70
N LEU A 154 3.96 0.88 -16.21
CA LEU A 154 4.16 -0.51 -15.82
C LEU A 154 3.40 -1.44 -16.76
N GLY A 155 4.03 -2.55 -17.15
CA GLY A 155 3.36 -3.68 -17.79
C GLY A 155 2.58 -4.51 -16.76
N LEU A 156 1.27 -4.26 -16.61
CA LEU A 156 0.41 -5.05 -15.74
C LEU A 156 -0.60 -5.85 -16.59
N PRO A 157 -0.96 -7.09 -16.20
CA PRO A 157 -0.49 -7.84 -15.02
C PRO A 157 1.00 -8.20 -15.12
N TRP A 158 1.66 -8.30 -13.96
CA TRP A 158 3.08 -8.63 -13.87
C TRP A 158 3.31 -10.13 -14.15
N GLU A 159 3.85 -10.45 -15.30
CA GLU A 159 3.98 -11.84 -15.79
C GLU A 159 4.89 -12.73 -14.92
N ASP A 160 5.95 -12.15 -14.32
CA ASP A 160 6.93 -12.89 -13.50
C ASP A 160 6.56 -12.97 -12.01
N GLU A 161 5.40 -12.46 -11.58
CA GLU A 161 5.00 -12.39 -10.17
C GLU A 161 5.08 -13.76 -9.47
N ALA A 162 4.47 -14.77 -10.04
CA ALA A 162 4.46 -16.11 -9.46
C ALA A 162 5.87 -16.69 -9.30
N ARG A 163 6.76 -16.41 -10.26
CA ARG A 163 8.15 -16.84 -10.21
C ARG A 163 8.92 -16.11 -9.10
N VAL A 164 8.77 -14.79 -8.99
CA VAL A 164 9.43 -14.00 -7.96
C VAL A 164 8.95 -14.41 -6.57
N ARG A 165 7.65 -14.62 -6.38
CA ARG A 165 7.08 -15.14 -5.13
C ARG A 165 7.67 -16.50 -4.76
N THR A 166 7.75 -17.41 -5.73
CA THR A 166 8.34 -18.72 -5.50
C THR A 166 9.80 -18.62 -5.08
N LEU A 167 10.62 -17.83 -5.80
CA LEU A 167 12.03 -17.63 -5.46
C LEU A 167 12.21 -16.97 -4.08
N ALA A 168 11.37 -16.01 -3.74
CA ALA A 168 11.38 -15.35 -2.42
C ALA A 168 11.07 -16.36 -1.30
N ALA A 169 10.08 -17.22 -1.48
CA ALA A 169 9.71 -18.26 -0.51
C ALA A 169 10.81 -19.32 -0.29
N TYR A 170 11.67 -19.56 -1.28
CA TYR A 170 12.81 -20.48 -1.19
C TYR A 170 14.10 -19.83 -0.67
N ALA A 171 14.09 -18.56 -0.24
CA ALA A 171 15.23 -17.96 0.45
C ALA A 171 15.51 -18.69 1.78
N SER A 172 16.73 -18.56 2.32
CA SER A 172 17.10 -19.16 3.60
C SER A 172 16.18 -18.75 4.75
N THR A 173 15.71 -17.52 4.75
CA THR A 173 14.55 -17.04 5.50
C THR A 173 13.46 -16.77 4.48
N PRO A 174 12.29 -17.41 4.58
CA PRO A 174 11.21 -17.20 3.61
C PRO A 174 10.80 -15.73 3.51
N LEU A 175 10.81 -15.20 2.31
CA LEU A 175 10.46 -13.82 2.00
C LEU A 175 9.15 -13.78 1.21
N THR A 176 8.49 -12.63 1.26
CA THR A 176 7.26 -12.35 0.51
C THR A 176 7.30 -10.93 -0.05
N ILE A 177 6.35 -10.58 -0.89
CA ILE A 177 6.13 -9.19 -1.30
C ILE A 177 5.46 -8.47 -0.12
N VAL A 178 6.15 -7.49 0.46
CA VAL A 178 5.67 -6.70 1.62
C VAL A 178 5.19 -5.32 1.21
N GLY A 179 5.47 -4.90 -0.02
CA GLY A 179 5.10 -3.59 -0.52
C GLY A 179 5.65 -3.31 -1.90
N TYR A 180 5.58 -2.05 -2.27
CA TYR A 180 6.25 -1.52 -3.45
C TYR A 180 6.81 -0.12 -3.15
N ILE A 181 7.77 0.30 -3.94
CA ILE A 181 8.44 1.59 -3.83
C ILE A 181 8.51 2.24 -5.21
N PHE A 182 8.34 3.55 -5.25
CA PHE A 182 8.60 4.34 -6.45
C PHE A 182 9.31 5.63 -6.10
N THR A 183 9.98 6.22 -7.08
CA THR A 183 10.62 7.52 -6.95
C THR A 183 9.67 8.63 -7.41
N ASP A 184 9.71 9.75 -6.72
CA ASP A 184 9.12 11.02 -7.12
C ASP A 184 10.12 12.12 -6.75
N LEU A 185 11.17 12.21 -7.56
CA LEU A 185 12.34 13.03 -7.32
C LEU A 185 12.60 13.90 -8.55
N ASP A 186 12.54 15.21 -8.37
CA ASP A 186 12.90 16.18 -9.38
C ASP A 186 14.06 17.03 -8.89
N PRO A 187 15.19 17.01 -9.60
CA PRO A 187 16.29 17.91 -9.29
C PRO A 187 15.86 19.38 -9.43
N THR A 188 16.28 20.23 -8.50
CA THR A 188 16.02 21.67 -8.63
C THR A 188 16.81 22.24 -9.81
N PRO A 189 16.23 23.19 -10.58
CA PRO A 189 16.92 23.81 -11.73
C PRO A 189 18.22 24.51 -11.34
N GLU A 190 18.28 25.06 -10.12
CA GLU A 190 19.41 25.84 -9.62
C GLU A 190 20.54 24.97 -9.05
N ASP A 191 20.19 23.85 -8.44
CA ASP A 191 21.14 22.93 -7.79
C ASP A 191 20.69 21.48 -7.99
N ARG A 192 21.26 20.80 -8.96
CA ARG A 192 20.95 19.40 -9.27
C ARG A 192 21.31 18.40 -8.16
N THR A 193 21.96 18.84 -7.09
CA THR A 193 22.20 18.02 -5.91
C THR A 193 21.03 18.00 -4.94
N LYS A 194 20.08 18.91 -5.12
CA LYS A 194 18.85 19.04 -4.33
C LYS A 194 17.64 18.70 -5.16
N ASN A 195 16.60 18.19 -4.48
CA ASN A 195 15.33 17.85 -5.10
C ASN A 195 14.22 18.79 -4.63
N VAL A 196 13.22 18.98 -5.47
CA VAL A 196 12.05 19.80 -5.17
C VAL A 196 11.19 19.12 -4.11
N TYR A 197 10.89 19.83 -3.02
CA TYR A 197 10.00 19.35 -1.96
C TYR A 197 8.54 19.46 -2.39
N LYS A 198 7.99 18.37 -2.96
CA LYS A 198 6.63 18.33 -3.51
C LYS A 198 5.60 17.84 -2.48
N ARG A 199 5.97 16.86 -1.65
CA ARG A 199 5.05 16.14 -0.77
C ARG A 199 5.12 16.68 0.64
N HIS A 200 4.14 17.53 0.99
CA HIS A 200 4.06 18.21 2.29
C HIS A 200 2.58 18.48 2.67
N PRO A 201 2.31 18.86 3.96
CA PRO A 201 0.94 19.05 4.43
C PRO A 201 0.09 20.05 3.65
N ASP A 202 0.72 21.07 3.04
CA ASP A 202 0.02 22.09 2.27
C ASP A 202 -0.12 21.72 0.77
N SER A 203 0.33 20.53 0.37
CA SER A 203 0.23 20.01 -0.98
C SER A 203 -0.49 18.67 -0.99
N PHE A 204 0.23 17.56 -1.02
CA PHE A 204 -0.33 16.20 -0.92
C PHE A 204 0.76 15.23 -0.44
N PHE A 205 0.34 14.11 0.14
CA PHE A 205 1.25 13.01 0.53
C PHE A 205 1.28 11.90 -0.54
N LEU A 206 0.11 11.43 -0.96
CA LEU A 206 -0.09 10.60 -2.14
C LEU A 206 -1.14 11.27 -3.02
N SER A 207 -0.92 11.26 -4.34
CA SER A 207 -1.91 11.75 -5.29
C SER A 207 -3.14 10.84 -5.35
N SER A 208 -4.26 11.39 -5.82
CA SER A 208 -5.49 10.61 -6.00
C SER A 208 -5.30 9.40 -6.92
N LEU A 209 -4.45 9.51 -7.94
CA LEU A 209 -4.12 8.40 -8.84
C LEU A 209 -3.30 7.32 -8.12
N GLU A 210 -2.32 7.71 -7.31
CA GLU A 210 -1.52 6.77 -6.50
C GLU A 210 -2.36 6.06 -5.46
N VAL A 211 -3.35 6.74 -4.86
CA VAL A 211 -4.29 6.12 -3.91
C VAL A 211 -5.18 5.09 -4.61
N LEU A 212 -5.66 5.37 -5.83
CA LEU A 212 -6.41 4.38 -6.61
C LEU A 212 -5.56 3.16 -6.94
N PHE A 213 -4.30 3.37 -7.34
CA PHE A 213 -3.36 2.29 -7.61
C PHE A 213 -3.05 1.46 -6.36
N ALA A 214 -2.74 2.13 -5.23
CA ALA A 214 -2.52 1.49 -3.94
C ALA A 214 -3.73 0.66 -3.49
N SER A 215 -4.95 1.21 -3.62
CA SER A 215 -6.19 0.53 -3.27
C SER A 215 -6.41 -0.73 -4.11
N HIS A 216 -6.13 -0.64 -5.41
CA HIS A 216 -6.23 -1.78 -6.31
C HIS A 216 -5.23 -2.88 -5.94
N LEU A 217 -3.98 -2.53 -5.65
CA LEU A 217 -2.98 -3.50 -5.22
C LEU A 217 -3.31 -4.09 -3.84
N GLN A 218 -3.70 -3.27 -2.85
CA GLN A 218 -4.07 -3.79 -1.53
C GLN A 218 -5.25 -4.78 -1.63
N SER A 219 -6.20 -4.57 -2.53
CA SER A 219 -7.31 -5.52 -2.76
C SER A 219 -6.86 -6.88 -3.32
N GLN A 220 -5.71 -6.94 -3.99
CA GLN A 220 -5.13 -8.19 -4.52
C GLN A 220 -4.23 -8.89 -3.49
N TYR A 221 -3.62 -8.14 -2.58
CA TYR A 221 -2.67 -8.63 -1.57
C TYR A 221 -3.31 -8.67 -0.18
N THR A 222 -4.46 -9.34 -0.07
CA THR A 222 -5.20 -9.45 1.20
C THR A 222 -4.49 -10.34 2.20
N THR A 223 -4.68 -10.04 3.49
CA THR A 223 -4.06 -10.78 4.60
C THR A 223 -5.03 -11.85 5.12
N PRO A 224 -4.60 -13.13 5.24
CA PRO A 224 -5.42 -14.15 5.87
C PRO A 224 -5.77 -13.79 7.31
N SER A 225 -7.04 -13.89 7.67
CA SER A 225 -7.55 -13.58 9.01
C SER A 225 -8.68 -14.52 9.41
N ARG A 226 -8.52 -15.22 10.54
CA ARG A 226 -9.57 -16.05 11.14
C ARG A 226 -10.70 -15.22 11.74
N SER A 227 -10.47 -13.93 11.94
CA SER A 227 -11.41 -13.00 12.56
C SER A 227 -12.32 -12.32 11.54
N SER A 228 -12.28 -12.71 10.27
CA SER A 228 -13.17 -12.22 9.21
C SER A 228 -14.00 -13.37 8.63
N PRO A 229 -15.27 -13.12 8.27
CA PRO A 229 -16.13 -14.13 7.60
C PRO A 229 -15.58 -14.60 6.25
N SER A 230 -14.88 -13.73 5.53
CA SER A 230 -14.24 -14.04 4.23
C SER A 230 -12.97 -14.89 4.36
N GLY A 231 -12.42 -15.07 5.57
CA GLY A 231 -11.11 -15.66 5.81
C GLY A 231 -9.94 -14.71 5.53
N TYR A 232 -10.21 -13.50 5.07
CA TYR A 232 -9.24 -12.45 4.76
C TYR A 232 -9.68 -11.12 5.36
N PHE A 233 -8.73 -10.25 5.68
CA PHE A 233 -9.05 -8.91 6.15
C PHE A 233 -7.88 -7.98 5.87
N ALA A 234 -8.15 -6.87 5.20
CA ALA A 234 -7.20 -5.81 4.89
C ALA A 234 -5.94 -6.30 4.18
N SER A 235 -4.99 -5.42 3.97
CA SER A 235 -3.70 -5.73 3.34
C SER A 235 -2.54 -5.23 4.19
N ARG A 236 -1.47 -6.02 4.27
CA ARG A 236 -0.19 -5.60 4.85
C ARG A 236 0.74 -4.96 3.83
N LEU A 237 0.30 -4.83 2.57
CA LEU A 237 1.10 -4.22 1.51
C LEU A 237 1.39 -2.75 1.84
N VAL A 238 2.66 -2.35 1.81
CA VAL A 238 3.09 -0.98 2.09
C VAL A 238 3.42 -0.25 0.78
N THR A 239 2.95 0.96 0.64
CA THR A 239 3.33 1.90 -0.42
C THR A 239 4.45 2.78 0.09
N ALA A 240 5.64 2.69 -0.48
CA ALA A 240 6.78 3.54 -0.16
C ALA A 240 7.08 4.52 -1.31
N VAL A 241 7.39 5.75 -0.96
CA VAL A 241 7.75 6.82 -1.91
C VAL A 241 9.10 7.38 -1.55
N LEU A 242 10.04 7.38 -2.49
CA LEU A 242 11.26 8.15 -2.40
C LEU A 242 10.99 9.56 -2.88
N THR A 243 11.07 10.51 -1.97
CA THR A 243 10.72 11.92 -2.21
C THR A 243 11.74 12.85 -1.56
N ALA A 244 11.63 14.14 -1.83
CA ALA A 244 12.51 15.14 -1.23
C ALA A 244 12.02 15.58 0.16
N THR A 245 12.97 15.84 1.05
CA THR A 245 12.76 16.59 2.28
C THR A 245 12.75 18.09 2.01
N LYS A 246 12.37 18.89 3.02
CA LYS A 246 12.42 20.36 2.97
C LYS A 246 13.82 20.89 2.62
N ASP A 247 14.87 20.18 3.00
CA ASP A 247 16.27 20.55 2.73
C ASP A 247 16.73 20.07 1.33
N GLY A 248 15.88 19.43 0.55
CA GLY A 248 16.17 18.88 -0.77
C GLY A 248 16.88 17.52 -0.75
N ALA A 249 17.07 16.93 0.44
CA ALA A 249 17.62 15.58 0.57
C ALA A 249 16.56 14.53 0.19
N VAL A 250 17.01 13.30 -0.13
CA VAL A 250 16.10 12.18 -0.40
C VAL A 250 15.71 11.48 0.89
N ASP A 251 14.41 11.22 1.04
CA ASP A 251 13.85 10.47 2.17
C ASP A 251 12.78 9.49 1.68
N ILE A 252 12.40 8.57 2.55
CA ILE A 252 11.36 7.56 2.29
C ILE A 252 10.12 7.91 3.09
N ALA A 253 9.01 8.09 2.43
CA ALA A 253 7.70 8.15 3.06
C ALA A 253 6.95 6.84 2.83
N ALA A 254 6.21 6.35 3.83
CA ALA A 254 5.52 5.08 3.75
C ALA A 254 4.04 5.21 4.16
N TYR A 255 3.16 4.57 3.39
CA TYR A 255 1.71 4.67 3.55
C TYR A 255 1.03 3.32 3.32
N GLN A 256 -0.18 3.21 3.82
CA GLN A 256 -1.21 2.28 3.38
C GLN A 256 -2.46 3.08 3.02
N VAL A 257 -3.36 2.51 2.26
CA VAL A 257 -4.69 3.10 2.05
C VAL A 257 -5.69 2.44 2.99
N SER A 258 -6.72 3.21 3.39
CA SER A 258 -7.75 2.72 4.30
C SER A 258 -8.64 1.66 3.65
N GLU A 259 -9.25 0.81 4.47
CA GLU A 259 -10.25 -0.17 4.00
C GLU A 259 -11.45 0.51 3.32
N GLN A 260 -11.79 1.73 3.74
CA GLN A 260 -12.81 2.53 3.06
C GLN A 260 -12.38 2.85 1.62
N ALA A 261 -11.11 3.22 1.39
CA ALA A 261 -10.59 3.46 0.04
C ALA A 261 -10.67 2.20 -0.83
N VAL A 262 -10.24 1.06 -0.30
CA VAL A 262 -10.28 -0.23 -0.99
C VAL A 262 -11.73 -0.57 -1.38
N GLY A 263 -12.67 -0.48 -0.44
CA GLY A 263 -14.10 -0.76 -0.69
C GLY A 263 -14.72 0.19 -1.73
N MET A 264 -14.38 1.49 -1.68
CA MET A 264 -14.87 2.48 -2.66
C MET A 264 -14.31 2.24 -4.07
N VAL A 265 -13.05 1.81 -4.19
CA VAL A 265 -12.44 1.45 -5.48
C VAL A 265 -13.06 0.16 -6.04
N GLN A 266 -13.28 -0.85 -5.20
CA GLN A 266 -13.93 -2.10 -5.61
C GLN A 266 -15.39 -1.88 -6.08
N ALA A 267 -16.07 -0.90 -5.48
CA ALA A 267 -17.42 -0.48 -5.88
C ALA A 267 -17.43 0.53 -7.05
N ASP A 268 -16.26 0.89 -7.59
CA ASP A 268 -16.11 1.85 -8.70
C ASP A 268 -16.71 3.24 -8.42
N MET A 269 -16.62 3.72 -7.16
CA MET A 269 -17.27 4.96 -6.70
C MET A 269 -16.42 6.21 -6.83
N ILE A 270 -15.10 6.07 -6.93
CA ILE A 270 -14.13 7.18 -6.93
C ILE A 270 -13.24 7.16 -8.15
N GLU A 271 -12.71 8.33 -8.48
CA GLU A 271 -11.78 8.54 -9.59
C GLU A 271 -10.74 9.61 -9.26
N ALA A 272 -9.61 9.56 -9.95
CA ALA A 272 -8.56 10.56 -9.79
C ALA A 272 -9.00 11.93 -10.30
N SER A 273 -8.46 12.98 -9.69
CA SER A 273 -8.60 14.36 -10.11
C SER A 273 -7.30 14.86 -10.73
N VAL A 274 -7.39 15.92 -11.55
CA VAL A 274 -6.22 16.68 -12.02
C VAL A 274 -5.45 17.29 -10.83
N SER A 275 -6.16 17.72 -9.80
CA SER A 275 -5.53 18.17 -8.55
C SER A 275 -5.12 16.96 -7.71
N PRO A 276 -3.81 16.73 -7.44
CA PRO A 276 -3.32 15.49 -6.84
C PRO A 276 -3.87 15.23 -5.43
N GLY A 277 -4.05 16.28 -4.62
CA GLY A 277 -4.58 16.18 -3.25
C GLY A 277 -6.10 15.96 -3.17
N ILE A 278 -6.80 15.86 -4.29
CA ILE A 278 -8.27 15.78 -4.36
C ILE A 278 -8.70 14.47 -5.01
N MET A 279 -9.64 13.76 -4.38
CA MET A 279 -10.32 12.60 -4.93
C MET A 279 -11.73 13.00 -5.38
N ARG A 280 -12.15 12.56 -6.56
CA ARG A 280 -13.51 12.80 -7.07
C ARG A 280 -14.41 11.60 -6.74
N VAL A 281 -15.66 11.90 -6.39
CA VAL A 281 -16.73 10.91 -6.28
C VAL A 281 -17.46 10.85 -7.62
N LYS A 282 -17.56 9.65 -8.19
CA LYS A 282 -18.27 9.43 -9.45
C LYS A 282 -19.77 9.62 -9.27
N GLU A 283 -20.46 9.95 -10.35
CA GLU A 283 -21.92 10.01 -10.38
C GLU A 283 -22.53 8.63 -10.66
N ASP A 284 -23.82 8.48 -10.35
CA ASP A 284 -24.58 7.29 -10.73
C ASP A 284 -24.59 7.15 -12.25
N SER A 285 -24.38 5.92 -12.73
CA SER A 285 -24.49 5.60 -14.15
C SER A 285 -25.64 4.61 -14.36
N ARG A 286 -26.62 4.98 -15.18
CA ARG A 286 -27.81 4.16 -15.51
C ARG A 286 -27.73 3.46 -16.85
N GLY A 287 -26.58 3.50 -17.54
CA GLY A 287 -26.33 2.63 -18.69
C GLY A 287 -26.76 3.14 -20.05
N GLU A 288 -27.08 4.44 -20.23
CA GLU A 288 -27.46 4.98 -21.52
C GLU A 288 -26.28 5.08 -22.53
N ASP A 289 -25.03 5.08 -22.03
CA ASP A 289 -23.82 5.25 -22.85
C ASP A 289 -22.92 4.01 -22.97
N GLY A 290 -23.44 2.80 -22.71
CA GLY A 290 -22.65 1.55 -22.79
C GLY A 290 -21.59 1.43 -21.68
N GLY A 291 -21.58 2.33 -20.69
CA GLY A 291 -20.71 2.31 -19.53
C GLY A 291 -21.10 1.27 -18.48
N LYS A 292 -20.20 1.01 -17.53
CA LYS A 292 -20.47 0.13 -16.40
C LYS A 292 -21.52 0.74 -15.49
N LEU A 293 -22.58 0.00 -15.23
CA LEU A 293 -23.66 0.41 -14.31
C LEU A 293 -23.14 0.60 -12.90
N ARG A 294 -23.46 1.74 -12.28
CA ARG A 294 -22.93 2.14 -10.99
C ARG A 294 -24.02 2.80 -10.14
N TYR A 295 -24.07 2.42 -8.88
CA TYR A 295 -24.82 3.11 -7.83
C TYR A 295 -23.84 3.69 -6.82
N VAL A 296 -23.93 4.98 -6.55
CA VAL A 296 -23.06 5.69 -5.61
C VAL A 296 -23.87 6.28 -4.49
N PRO A 297 -23.83 5.73 -3.26
CA PRO A 297 -24.53 6.27 -2.11
C PRO A 297 -24.02 7.67 -1.75
N ASP A 298 -24.69 8.31 -0.80
CA ASP A 298 -24.20 9.56 -0.24
C ASP A 298 -22.90 9.33 0.49
N VAL A 299 -21.88 10.13 0.16
CA VAL A 299 -20.56 10.12 0.79
C VAL A 299 -20.37 11.44 1.52
N PHE A 300 -19.93 11.35 2.77
CA PHE A 300 -19.67 12.50 3.63
C PHE A 300 -18.27 12.39 4.22
N PHE A 301 -17.70 13.54 4.62
CA PHE A 301 -16.50 13.57 5.45
C PHE A 301 -16.69 14.53 6.62
N ARG A 302 -15.91 14.34 7.69
CA ARG A 302 -15.94 15.18 8.89
C ARG A 302 -14.67 16.01 8.93
N TYR A 303 -14.82 17.31 9.18
CA TYR A 303 -13.71 18.22 9.40
C TYR A 303 -14.00 19.11 10.60
N ARG A 304 -12.96 19.69 11.20
CA ARG A 304 -13.11 20.67 12.24
C ARG A 304 -13.12 22.06 11.61
N ASN A 305 -14.16 22.82 11.91
CA ASN A 305 -14.26 24.21 11.46
C ASN A 305 -13.32 25.13 12.27
N GLU A 306 -13.30 26.42 11.95
CA GLU A 306 -12.51 27.45 12.62
C GLU A 306 -12.77 27.54 14.13
N TYR A 307 -13.94 27.12 14.59
CA TYR A 307 -14.32 27.08 16.00
C TYR A 307 -13.99 25.74 16.69
N GLY A 308 -13.30 24.82 16.01
CA GLY A 308 -12.95 23.51 16.54
C GLY A 308 -14.12 22.51 16.59
N ILE A 309 -15.30 22.88 16.06
CA ILE A 309 -16.51 22.04 16.04
C ILE A 309 -16.40 21.06 14.87
N GLU A 310 -16.73 19.80 15.13
CA GLU A 310 -16.77 18.77 14.10
C GLU A 310 -18.02 18.93 13.21
N VAL A 311 -17.81 19.18 11.93
CA VAL A 311 -18.86 19.39 10.93
C VAL A 311 -18.82 18.29 9.90
N LYS A 312 -20.00 17.79 9.50
CA LYS A 312 -20.19 16.82 8.43
C LYS A 312 -20.50 17.57 7.12
N LYS A 313 -19.70 17.30 6.06
CA LYS A 313 -19.84 17.88 4.73
C LYS A 313 -19.99 16.79 3.68
N SER A 314 -20.77 17.04 2.60
CA SER A 314 -20.83 16.15 1.45
C SER A 314 -19.46 16.04 0.78
N ALA A 315 -19.06 14.82 0.45
CA ALA A 315 -17.86 14.52 -0.32
C ALA A 315 -18.08 14.66 -1.84
N LYS A 316 -19.31 14.78 -2.30
CA LYS A 316 -19.59 15.04 -3.71
C LYS A 316 -19.45 16.55 -4.00
N PRO A 317 -18.82 16.97 -5.10
CA PRO A 317 -18.22 16.15 -6.16
C PRO A 317 -16.81 15.65 -5.83
N ALA A 318 -16.15 16.18 -4.80
CA ALA A 318 -14.76 15.87 -4.48
C ALA A 318 -14.45 16.09 -2.99
N PHE A 319 -13.41 15.41 -2.49
CA PHE A 319 -12.94 15.49 -1.11
C PHE A 319 -11.41 15.31 -1.03
N PRO A 320 -10.76 15.74 0.10
CA PRO A 320 -9.32 15.59 0.27
C PRO A 320 -8.89 14.11 0.36
N VAL A 321 -7.85 13.74 -0.39
CA VAL A 321 -7.30 12.37 -0.45
C VAL A 321 -6.85 11.86 0.92
N GLU A 322 -6.43 12.74 1.81
CA GLU A 322 -5.91 12.39 3.14
C GLU A 322 -6.84 11.56 4.01
N TYR A 323 -8.16 11.65 3.79
CA TYR A 323 -9.14 10.79 4.48
C TYR A 323 -8.99 9.30 4.16
N LEU A 324 -8.31 8.98 3.07
CA LEU A 324 -8.07 7.62 2.60
C LEU A 324 -6.69 7.08 2.97
N LEU A 325 -5.83 7.90 3.59
CA LEU A 325 -4.44 7.53 3.90
C LEU A 325 -4.27 7.03 5.33
N VAL A 326 -3.39 6.07 5.48
CA VAL A 326 -2.89 5.54 6.76
C VAL A 326 -1.37 5.64 6.74
N ASN A 327 -0.81 6.49 7.61
CA ASN A 327 0.63 6.67 7.69
C ASN A 327 1.30 5.46 8.33
N VAL A 328 2.33 4.95 7.69
CA VAL A 328 3.28 3.96 8.21
C VAL A 328 4.54 4.72 8.61
N ARG A 329 5.15 4.40 9.75
CA ARG A 329 6.42 5.03 10.14
C ARG A 329 7.54 4.46 9.28
N PRO A 330 8.21 5.24 8.41
CA PRO A 330 9.41 4.77 7.74
C PRO A 330 10.61 4.86 8.69
N LEU A 331 11.65 4.08 8.44
CA LEU A 331 12.94 4.32 9.05
C LEU A 331 13.54 5.56 8.38
N SER A 332 13.66 6.66 9.12
CA SER A 332 14.31 7.87 8.61
C SER A 332 15.81 7.61 8.46
N PHE A 333 16.25 7.40 7.24
CA PHE A 333 17.67 7.45 6.92
C PHE A 333 18.02 8.90 6.62
N PHE A 334 18.75 9.54 7.52
CA PHE A 334 19.50 10.74 7.14
C PHE A 334 20.60 10.30 6.17
N PHE A 335 20.37 10.42 4.88
CA PHE A 335 21.44 10.36 3.88
C PHE A 335 22.21 11.68 4.00
N PRO A 336 23.44 11.70 4.58
CA PRO A 336 24.23 12.91 4.57
C PRO A 336 24.54 13.26 3.11
N ALA A 337 24.46 14.56 2.78
CA ALA A 337 24.92 15.06 1.49
C ALA A 337 26.33 14.50 1.18
N PRO A 338 26.63 14.16 -0.08
CA PRO A 338 27.79 13.32 -0.45
C PRO A 338 29.17 13.82 -0.02
N ASN A 339 29.29 14.96 0.63
CA ASN A 339 30.56 15.62 0.94
C ASN A 339 30.99 15.64 2.42
N LYS A 340 30.34 14.91 3.34
CA LYS A 340 30.83 14.78 4.72
C LYS A 340 30.58 13.39 5.27
N LEU A 341 31.44 12.44 4.96
CA LEU A 341 31.58 11.17 5.68
C LEU A 341 32.30 11.43 7.02
N PRO A 342 31.66 11.23 8.18
CA PRO A 342 32.42 11.12 9.43
C PRO A 342 33.17 9.77 9.39
N ILE A 343 34.45 9.81 9.68
CA ILE A 343 35.27 8.61 9.92
C ILE A 343 34.77 7.97 11.20
N LEU A 344 33.85 7.00 11.09
CA LEU A 344 33.40 6.18 12.21
C LEU A 344 34.41 5.05 12.44
N ASN A 345 35.05 5.08 13.61
CA ASN A 345 35.94 4.04 14.12
C ASN A 345 35.21 2.67 14.09
N ARG A 346 35.74 1.76 13.29
CA ARG A 346 35.27 0.39 13.12
C ARG A 346 35.50 -0.42 14.40
N SER A 347 34.46 -0.69 15.17
CA SER A 347 34.49 -1.78 16.14
C SER A 347 34.14 -3.12 15.45
N ARG A 348 34.88 -4.16 15.79
CA ARG A 348 34.94 -5.48 15.11
C ARG A 348 33.64 -6.30 14.98
N MET A 349 32.52 -5.87 15.55
CA MET A 349 31.29 -6.67 15.55
C MET A 349 30.40 -6.51 14.29
N ALA A 350 30.59 -5.46 13.47
CA ALA A 350 29.76 -5.21 12.29
C ALA A 350 30.11 -6.11 11.09
N PHE A 351 31.32 -6.69 11.05
CA PHE A 351 31.80 -7.43 9.89
C PHE A 351 31.10 -8.78 9.64
N HIS A 352 30.64 -9.46 10.69
CA HIS A 352 30.01 -10.79 10.51
C HIS A 352 28.60 -10.71 9.92
N LYS A 353 27.85 -9.65 10.26
CA LYS A 353 26.47 -9.48 9.77
C LYS A 353 26.42 -8.99 8.31
N ILE A 354 27.38 -8.15 7.92
CA ILE A 354 27.45 -7.61 6.56
C ILE A 354 27.82 -8.70 5.53
N HIS A 355 28.68 -9.65 5.90
CA HIS A 355 29.07 -10.74 4.98
C HIS A 355 27.93 -11.71 4.68
N LEU A 356 27.04 -11.97 5.65
CA LEU A 356 25.88 -12.83 5.46
C LEU A 356 24.81 -12.16 4.56
N LEU A 357 24.56 -10.85 4.75
CA LEU A 357 23.61 -10.08 3.95
C LEU A 357 24.06 -9.90 2.50
N HIS A 358 25.36 -9.70 2.27
CA HIS A 358 25.92 -9.60 0.91
C HIS A 358 25.77 -10.93 0.15
N SER A 359 25.96 -12.06 0.84
CA SER A 359 25.77 -13.40 0.27
C SER A 359 24.32 -13.66 -0.14
N VAL A 360 23.33 -13.27 0.69
CA VAL A 360 21.90 -13.44 0.38
C VAL A 360 21.51 -12.57 -0.83
N HIS A 361 21.95 -11.32 -0.88
CA HIS A 361 21.64 -10.41 -1.99
C HIS A 361 22.24 -10.91 -3.31
N THR A 362 23.46 -11.40 -3.30
CA THR A 362 24.15 -11.93 -4.49
C THR A 362 23.52 -13.24 -4.95
N THR A 363 23.14 -14.12 -4.02
CA THR A 363 22.48 -15.41 -4.32
C THR A 363 21.08 -15.21 -4.89
N PHE A 364 20.31 -14.26 -4.36
CA PHE A 364 18.96 -13.94 -4.85
C PHE A 364 19.04 -13.40 -6.30
N ARG A 365 19.92 -12.44 -6.55
CA ARG A 365 20.10 -11.85 -7.90
C ARG A 365 20.59 -12.88 -8.93
N SER A 366 21.54 -13.75 -8.55
CA SER A 366 22.05 -14.80 -9.45
C SER A 366 21.02 -15.88 -9.78
N ARG A 367 20.12 -16.23 -8.84
CA ARG A 367 19.03 -17.20 -9.06
C ARG A 367 17.95 -16.66 -9.99
N ILE A 368 17.57 -15.39 -9.85
CA ILE A 368 16.62 -14.74 -10.77
C ILE A 368 17.17 -14.73 -12.20
N VAL A 369 18.41 -14.36 -12.38
CA VAL A 369 19.08 -14.35 -13.71
C VAL A 369 19.18 -15.76 -14.30
N ARG A 370 19.47 -16.80 -13.49
CA ARG A 370 19.53 -18.19 -13.97
C ARG A 370 18.16 -18.72 -14.37
N ALA A 371 17.09 -18.41 -13.61
CA ALA A 371 15.73 -18.82 -13.95
C ALA A 371 15.27 -18.22 -15.29
N SER A 372 15.60 -16.94 -15.55
CA SER A 372 15.29 -16.31 -16.85
C SER A 372 16.06 -16.93 -18.04
N LYS A 373 17.29 -17.43 -17.84
CA LYS A 373 18.06 -18.14 -18.88
C LYS A 373 17.53 -19.54 -19.17
N ILE A 374 17.08 -20.29 -18.16
CA ILE A 374 16.52 -21.64 -18.33
C ILE A 374 15.18 -21.57 -19.13
N SER A 375 14.36 -20.55 -18.89
CA SER A 375 13.12 -20.35 -19.66
C SER A 375 13.35 -20.05 -21.15
N ARG A 376 14.48 -19.45 -21.52
CA ARG A 376 14.84 -19.23 -22.93
C ARG A 376 15.38 -20.50 -23.62
N SER A 377 16.04 -21.38 -22.88
CA SER A 377 16.56 -22.65 -23.42
C SER A 377 15.48 -23.69 -23.68
N SER A 378 14.41 -23.73 -22.88
CA SER A 378 13.32 -24.69 -23.03
C SER A 378 12.33 -24.38 -24.18
N ARG A 379 12.38 -23.16 -24.76
CA ARG A 379 11.55 -22.81 -25.93
C ARG A 379 12.06 -23.31 -27.27
N SER A 380 13.26 -23.87 -27.33
CA SER A 380 13.83 -24.38 -28.58
C SER A 380 13.51 -25.84 -28.89
N CYS A 381 12.78 -26.57 -28.05
CA CYS A 381 12.59 -28.00 -28.17
C CYS A 381 11.12 -28.49 -28.30
N VAL A 382 10.17 -27.62 -28.69
CA VAL A 382 8.81 -28.08 -29.05
C VAL A 382 8.43 -27.46 -30.40
N ARG A 383 8.79 -28.15 -31.49
CA ARG A 383 8.16 -27.95 -32.79
C ARG A 383 7.16 -29.10 -33.02
N SER A 384 6.00 -28.68 -33.46
CA SER A 384 4.90 -29.38 -34.13
C SER A 384 3.71 -29.79 -33.25
N THR A 385 2.66 -28.96 -33.27
CA THR A 385 1.32 -29.36 -33.74
C THR A 385 0.47 -28.08 -33.91
N ASN A 386 -0.17 -27.98 -35.07
CA ASN A 386 -1.03 -26.89 -35.52
C ASN A 386 -2.26 -26.69 -34.62
N SER A 387 -2.49 -25.46 -34.15
CA SER A 387 -3.83 -24.97 -33.78
C SER A 387 -3.86 -23.46 -33.99
N PRO A 388 -5.00 -22.84 -34.36
CA PRO A 388 -5.05 -21.52 -34.95
C PRO A 388 -4.85 -20.39 -33.93
N LEU A 389 -4.13 -19.37 -34.38
CA LEU A 389 -3.87 -18.12 -33.73
C LEU A 389 -5.16 -17.45 -33.23
N GLN A 390 -5.36 -17.42 -31.93
CA GLN A 390 -6.22 -16.41 -31.30
C GLN A 390 -5.46 -15.09 -31.27
N THR A 391 -6.02 -14.09 -31.92
CA THR A 391 -5.55 -12.72 -31.94
C THR A 391 -5.57 -12.12 -30.53
N TYR A 392 -4.39 -11.91 -29.98
CA TYR A 392 -4.19 -11.17 -28.74
C TYR A 392 -4.60 -9.70 -28.92
N LYS A 393 -5.58 -9.25 -28.12
CA LYS A 393 -5.88 -7.82 -27.98
C LYS A 393 -4.72 -7.15 -27.21
N PRO A 394 -4.26 -5.97 -27.63
CA PRO A 394 -3.19 -5.27 -26.92
C PRO A 394 -3.61 -4.91 -25.50
N VAL A 395 -2.75 -5.24 -24.55
CA VAL A 395 -2.89 -4.87 -23.13
C VAL A 395 -2.94 -3.35 -23.02
N ARG A 396 -3.98 -2.81 -22.40
CA ARG A 396 -4.10 -1.37 -22.12
C ARG A 396 -2.96 -0.96 -21.19
N LYS A 397 -2.08 -0.10 -21.70
CA LYS A 397 -1.10 0.62 -20.87
C LYS A 397 -1.87 1.51 -19.89
N MET A 398 -1.68 1.29 -18.59
CA MET A 398 -2.15 2.21 -17.57
C MET A 398 -1.03 3.21 -17.29
N PRO A 399 -1.21 4.51 -17.53
CA PRO A 399 -0.27 5.51 -17.06
C PRO A 399 -0.37 5.61 -15.53
N ILE A 400 0.74 5.42 -14.88
CA ILE A 400 0.88 5.64 -13.43
C ILE A 400 1.82 6.83 -13.31
N LEU A 401 1.33 7.89 -12.70
CA LEU A 401 2.06 9.09 -12.33
C LEU A 401 2.37 10.10 -13.45
N THR A 402 1.46 11.00 -13.67
CA THR A 402 1.76 12.36 -14.07
C THR A 402 1.17 13.29 -13.01
N ALA A 403 2.02 13.85 -12.16
CA ALA A 403 1.65 15.01 -11.36
C ALA A 403 1.95 16.23 -12.24
N ALA A 404 0.92 16.93 -12.68
CA ALA A 404 1.05 18.28 -13.18
C ALA A 404 1.11 19.27 -12.02
#